data_2c2f1093c1eacc40a0f33464692a4982
#
_entry.id   2c2f1093c1eacc40a0f33464692a4982
#
_cell.length_a   1.000
_cell.length_b   1.000
_cell.length_c   1.000
_cell.angle_alpha   90.00
_cell.angle_beta   90.00
_cell.angle_gamma   90.00
#
_symmetry.space_group_name_H-M   'P 1'
#
loop_
_entity.id
_entity.type
_entity.pdbx_description
1 polymer ?
#
loop_
_entity_poly.entity_id
_entity_poly.type
_entity_poly.pdbx_seq_one_letter_code
_entity_poly.pdbx_strand_id
1 'polypeptide(L)'
;MNIPGVYAVSTSNPTESSWGTYCGSDAVVNGKNLNTCLGDLFSVNWMEDSVAEDVTKESPSTQYNTVREKTTKSAVMQWSDTSFTSDMVSDYLGTTGSTFIDAAEDTAKSAVYVRQLIEHA
;
A
#
# COMPACT_ATOMS: atom_id res chain seq x y z
N MET A 1 8.62 19.41 5.30
CA MET A 1 9.83 18.75 5.83
C MET A 1 10.87 18.78 4.73
N ASN A 2 12.11 19.13 5.01
CA ASN A 2 13.21 19.11 4.04
C ASN A 2 14.46 18.58 4.75
N ILE A 3 14.70 17.27 4.61
CA ILE A 3 15.80 16.56 5.25
C ILE A 3 16.59 15.86 4.15
N PRO A 4 17.85 16.26 3.88
CA PRO A 4 18.67 15.60 2.86
C PRO A 4 18.81 14.10 3.11
N GLY A 5 18.72 13.29 2.04
CA GLY A 5 18.81 11.84 2.12
C GLY A 5 17.59 11.14 2.71
N VAL A 6 16.47 11.86 2.91
CA VAL A 6 15.21 11.27 3.35
C VAL A 6 14.12 11.57 2.32
N TYR A 7 13.48 10.55 1.81
CA TYR A 7 12.25 10.63 1.04
C TYR A 7 11.09 10.09 1.89
N ALA A 8 9.99 10.81 1.94
CA ALA A 8 8.82 10.39 2.69
C ALA A 8 7.54 10.63 1.87
N VAL A 9 6.59 9.74 2.05
CA VAL A 9 5.25 9.84 1.48
C VAL A 9 4.23 9.85 2.61
N SER A 10 3.22 10.70 2.50
CA SER A 10 2.11 10.74 3.44
C SER A 10 0.78 10.51 2.70
N THR A 11 -0.14 9.85 3.39
CA THR A 11 -1.47 9.50 2.87
C THR A 11 -2.37 10.71 2.60
N SER A 12 -2.09 11.83 3.24
CA SER A 12 -2.88 13.07 3.16
C SER A 12 -2.00 14.30 3.33
N ASN A 13 -2.53 15.45 2.97
CA ASN A 13 -1.91 16.74 3.29
C ASN A 13 -2.14 17.13 4.77
N PRO A 14 -1.48 18.18 5.30
CA PRO A 14 -1.58 18.55 6.72
C PRO A 14 -2.95 19.00 7.21
N THR A 15 -3.90 19.26 6.33
CA THR A 15 -5.21 19.86 6.66
C THR A 15 -6.39 18.94 6.40
N GLU A 16 -6.14 17.71 5.98
CA GLU A 16 -7.18 16.72 5.71
C GLU A 16 -6.93 15.40 6.44
N SER A 17 -7.97 14.56 6.52
CA SER A 17 -7.89 13.23 7.11
C SER A 17 -7.48 12.17 6.09
N SER A 18 -6.80 11.12 6.55
CA SER A 18 -6.73 9.86 5.84
C SER A 18 -8.00 9.03 6.06
N TRP A 19 -8.24 8.04 5.21
CA TRP A 19 -9.48 7.29 5.20
C TRP A 19 -9.25 5.80 5.20
N GLY A 20 -10.01 5.11 6.06
CA GLY A 20 -10.06 3.66 6.06
C GLY A 20 -10.77 3.09 4.83
N THR A 21 -10.44 1.86 4.51
CA THR A 21 -11.07 1.03 3.47
C THR A 21 -11.36 -0.37 4.00
N TYR A 22 -12.12 -1.17 3.24
CA TYR A 22 -12.61 -2.47 3.71
C TYR A 22 -13.38 -2.36 5.02
N CYS A 23 -14.41 -1.49 5.01
CA CYS A 23 -15.26 -1.19 6.15
C CYS A 23 -16.63 -1.86 6.03
N GLY A 24 -17.40 -1.88 7.11
CA GLY A 24 -18.79 -2.34 7.11
C GLY A 24 -18.92 -3.82 6.75
N SER A 25 -19.53 -4.14 5.61
CA SER A 25 -19.69 -5.52 5.13
C SER A 25 -18.38 -6.22 4.84
N ASP A 26 -17.35 -5.47 4.43
CA ASP A 26 -16.03 -6.02 4.13
C ASP A 26 -15.26 -6.39 5.41
N ALA A 27 -15.66 -5.83 6.54
CA ALA A 27 -15.10 -6.10 7.86
C ALA A 27 -15.88 -7.20 8.63
N VAL A 28 -16.50 -8.12 7.92
CA VAL A 28 -17.17 -9.30 8.52
C VAL A 28 -16.28 -10.53 8.34
N VAL A 29 -15.78 -11.06 9.45
CA VAL A 29 -14.94 -12.27 9.51
C VAL A 29 -15.69 -13.35 10.27
N ASN A 30 -15.85 -14.53 9.68
CA ASN A 30 -16.57 -15.66 10.27
C ASN A 30 -17.99 -15.29 10.78
N GLY A 31 -18.70 -14.42 10.03
CA GLY A 31 -20.03 -13.94 10.39
C GLY A 31 -20.06 -12.85 11.48
N LYS A 32 -18.92 -12.46 12.04
CA LYS A 32 -18.78 -11.41 13.04
C LYS A 32 -18.34 -10.11 12.41
N ASN A 33 -19.14 -9.05 12.58
CA ASN A 33 -18.73 -7.70 12.19
C ASN A 33 -17.70 -7.16 13.21
N LEU A 34 -16.54 -6.76 12.73
CA LEU A 34 -15.44 -6.25 13.56
C LEU A 34 -15.64 -4.78 13.96
N ASN A 35 -16.64 -4.09 13.37
CA ASN A 35 -16.94 -2.68 13.60
C ASN A 35 -15.74 -1.74 13.38
N THR A 36 -14.87 -2.07 12.44
CA THR A 36 -13.69 -1.30 12.05
C THR A 36 -13.48 -1.37 10.55
N CYS A 37 -12.54 -0.59 10.01
CA CYS A 37 -12.02 -0.79 8.67
C CYS A 37 -10.78 -1.69 8.76
N LEU A 38 -10.60 -2.60 7.80
CA LEU A 38 -9.48 -3.55 7.81
C LEU A 38 -8.19 -2.96 7.26
N GLY A 39 -8.25 -1.78 6.61
CA GLY A 39 -7.09 -1.12 6.05
C GLY A 39 -7.25 0.39 5.98
N ASP A 40 -6.14 1.06 5.77
CA ASP A 40 -6.05 2.45 5.33
C ASP A 40 -5.97 2.46 3.80
N LEU A 41 -6.72 3.35 3.15
CA LEU A 41 -6.83 3.37 1.68
C LEU A 41 -5.47 3.54 0.98
N PHE A 42 -4.61 4.41 1.51
CA PHE A 42 -3.27 4.60 0.98
C PHE A 42 -2.40 3.35 1.15
N SER A 43 -2.38 2.79 2.36
CA SER A 43 -1.57 1.61 2.67
C SER A 43 -1.98 0.40 1.85
N VAL A 44 -3.29 0.20 1.66
CA VAL A 44 -3.82 -0.88 0.80
C VAL A 44 -3.38 -0.66 -0.65
N ASN A 45 -3.57 0.53 -1.21
CA ASN A 45 -3.16 0.83 -2.58
C ASN A 45 -1.65 0.64 -2.78
N TRP A 46 -0.84 1.01 -1.78
CA TRP A 46 0.61 0.84 -1.82
C TRP A 46 1.04 -0.64 -1.79
N MET A 47 0.41 -1.43 -0.93
CA MET A 47 0.68 -2.88 -0.83
C MET A 47 0.19 -3.63 -2.07
N GLU A 48 -1.00 -3.31 -2.57
CA GLU A 48 -1.56 -3.92 -3.79
C GLU A 48 -0.72 -3.58 -5.01
N ASP A 49 -0.20 -2.37 -5.11
CA ASP A 49 0.71 -1.94 -6.16
C ASP A 49 2.01 -2.73 -6.13
N SER A 50 2.63 -2.84 -4.93
CA SER A 50 3.87 -3.61 -4.73
C SER A 50 3.72 -5.12 -5.02
N VAL A 51 2.50 -5.65 -4.98
CA VAL A 51 2.21 -7.06 -5.34
C VAL A 51 1.92 -7.21 -6.84
N ALA A 52 1.26 -6.22 -7.45
CA ALA A 52 0.84 -6.26 -8.84
C ALA A 52 1.97 -5.96 -9.81
N GLU A 53 2.90 -5.08 -9.42
CA GLU A 53 3.97 -4.59 -10.26
C GLU A 53 5.30 -5.34 -10.02
N ASP A 54 6.16 -5.33 -11.03
CA ASP A 54 7.52 -5.86 -10.91
C ASP A 54 8.40 -4.80 -10.22
N VAL A 55 8.52 -4.91 -8.91
CA VAL A 55 9.31 -3.98 -8.07
C VAL A 55 10.79 -3.85 -8.49
N THR A 56 11.29 -4.78 -9.32
CA THR A 56 12.63 -4.69 -9.90
C THR A 56 12.70 -3.77 -11.12
N LYS A 57 11.55 -3.31 -11.60
CA LYS A 57 11.42 -2.41 -12.75
C LYS A 57 10.64 -1.14 -12.42
N GLU A 58 9.95 -1.14 -11.31
CA GLU A 58 9.20 0.00 -10.83
C GLU A 58 10.07 0.93 -9.99
N SER A 59 9.93 2.23 -10.23
CA SER A 59 10.60 3.25 -9.41
C SER A 59 9.68 3.79 -8.31
N PRO A 60 10.21 4.29 -7.18
CA PRO A 60 9.44 5.02 -6.17
C PRO A 60 8.60 6.16 -6.72
N SER A 61 9.06 6.83 -7.77
CA SER A 61 8.30 7.88 -8.47
C SER A 61 7.08 7.32 -9.18
N THR A 62 7.21 6.17 -9.85
CA THR A 62 6.10 5.50 -10.54
C THR A 62 5.08 5.01 -9.52
N GLN A 63 5.54 4.30 -8.49
CA GLN A 63 4.69 3.81 -7.40
C GLN A 63 3.93 4.96 -6.72
N TYR A 64 4.62 6.07 -6.40
CA TYR A 64 3.97 7.25 -5.82
C TYR A 64 2.80 7.75 -6.70
N ASN A 65 3.01 7.87 -8.02
CA ASN A 65 1.97 8.34 -8.93
C ASN A 65 0.78 7.38 -8.98
N THR A 66 1.03 6.08 -9.10
CA THR A 66 -0.02 5.05 -9.12
C THR A 66 -0.83 5.05 -7.83
N VAL A 67 -0.15 5.05 -6.68
CA VAL A 67 -0.80 5.04 -5.36
C VAL A 67 -1.58 6.33 -5.12
N ARG A 68 -1.03 7.47 -5.55
CA ARG A 68 -1.71 8.77 -5.47
C ARG A 68 -3.00 8.79 -6.29
N GLU A 69 -3.00 8.26 -7.52
CA GLU A 69 -4.18 8.19 -8.38
C GLU A 69 -5.26 7.27 -7.79
N LYS A 70 -4.86 6.14 -7.22
CA LYS A 70 -5.77 5.18 -6.55
C LYS A 70 -6.31 5.72 -5.22
N THR A 71 -5.57 6.58 -4.53
CA THR A 71 -5.97 7.15 -3.22
C THR A 71 -6.87 8.38 -3.40
N THR A 72 -8.10 8.16 -3.82
CA THR A 72 -9.04 9.21 -4.27
C THR A 72 -9.67 10.04 -3.15
N LYS A 73 -9.52 9.62 -1.89
CA LYS A 73 -10.19 10.26 -0.73
C LYS A 73 -9.29 11.24 0.02
N SER A 74 -8.02 11.32 -0.32
CA SER A 74 -7.04 12.24 0.28
C SER A 74 -5.94 12.59 -0.71
N ALA A 75 -5.26 13.69 -0.48
CA ALA A 75 -4.15 14.15 -1.32
C ALA A 75 -2.84 13.52 -0.83
N VAL A 76 -2.43 12.44 -1.46
CA VAL A 76 -1.13 11.81 -1.20
C VAL A 76 -0.01 12.81 -1.53
N MET A 77 0.91 13.00 -0.62
CA MET A 77 2.01 13.94 -0.73
C MET A 77 3.36 13.25 -0.64
N GLN A 78 4.33 13.79 -1.35
CA GLN A 78 5.74 13.41 -1.21
C GLN A 78 6.54 14.57 -0.62
N TRP A 79 7.57 14.25 0.14
CA TRP A 79 8.32 15.21 0.95
C TRP A 79 9.81 14.97 0.87
N SER A 80 10.55 16.05 0.99
CA SER A 80 11.99 16.08 1.22
C SER A 80 12.81 15.70 -0.02
N ASP A 81 13.76 14.78 0.08
CA ASP A 81 14.72 14.49 -0.98
C ASP A 81 14.13 13.52 -2.02
N THR A 82 13.97 13.97 -3.25
CA THR A 82 13.45 13.16 -4.37
C THR A 82 14.54 12.71 -5.34
N SER A 83 15.82 12.93 -5.01
CA SER A 83 16.94 12.65 -5.93
C SER A 83 17.10 11.17 -6.27
N PHE A 84 16.63 10.26 -5.41
CA PHE A 84 16.71 8.81 -5.58
C PHE A 84 15.37 8.14 -5.92
N THR A 85 14.34 8.91 -6.25
CA THR A 85 13.02 8.33 -6.64
C THR A 85 13.01 7.67 -8.02
N SER A 86 14.13 7.71 -8.74
CA SER A 86 14.40 6.94 -9.97
C SER A 86 15.08 5.59 -9.74
N ASP A 87 15.48 5.27 -8.51
CA ASP A 87 15.98 3.94 -8.14
C ASP A 87 14.86 2.90 -8.30
N MET A 88 15.14 1.64 -8.02
CA MET A 88 14.10 0.62 -8.08
C MET A 88 13.46 0.42 -6.70
N VAL A 89 12.15 0.15 -6.69
CA VAL A 89 11.42 -0.16 -5.45
C VAL A 89 12.05 -1.35 -4.73
N SER A 90 12.59 -2.31 -5.48
CA SER A 90 13.33 -3.46 -4.94
C SER A 90 14.58 -3.10 -4.13
N ASP A 91 15.17 -1.94 -4.34
CA ASP A 91 16.33 -1.48 -3.58
C ASP A 91 15.96 -1.18 -2.12
N TYR A 92 14.69 -0.91 -1.86
CA TYR A 92 14.12 -0.60 -0.55
C TYR A 92 13.33 -1.76 0.06
N LEU A 93 12.55 -2.48 -0.76
CA LEU A 93 11.74 -3.62 -0.30
C LEU A 93 12.49 -4.95 -0.36
N GLY A 94 13.63 -4.98 -1.06
CA GLY A 94 14.37 -6.18 -1.36
C GLY A 94 13.77 -6.96 -2.54
N THR A 95 14.61 -7.76 -3.14
CA THR A 95 14.20 -8.81 -4.08
C THR A 95 14.17 -10.12 -3.31
N THR A 96 13.04 -10.53 -2.83
CA THR A 96 12.90 -11.95 -2.47
C THR A 96 12.91 -12.73 -3.77
N GLY A 97 14.00 -13.43 -4.01
CA GLY A 97 14.05 -14.35 -5.13
C GLY A 97 12.82 -15.25 -5.13
N SER A 98 12.03 -15.15 -6.18
CA SER A 98 11.15 -16.16 -6.74
C SER A 98 10.03 -16.77 -5.89
N THR A 99 9.49 -16.15 -4.87
CA THR A 99 8.24 -16.65 -4.25
C THR A 99 7.31 -15.55 -3.76
N PHE A 100 7.21 -14.44 -4.45
CA PHE A 100 5.94 -13.73 -4.42
C PHE A 100 5.01 -14.51 -5.33
N ILE A 101 4.06 -15.14 -4.69
CA ILE A 101 2.93 -15.90 -5.17
C ILE A 101 2.48 -15.33 -6.53
N ASP A 102 2.31 -16.23 -7.48
CA ASP A 102 1.75 -15.98 -8.80
C ASP A 102 0.53 -15.03 -8.67
N ALA A 103 0.77 -13.75 -8.87
CA ALA A 103 -0.20 -12.69 -8.58
C ALA A 103 -1.41 -12.69 -9.54
N ALA A 104 -1.40 -13.58 -10.54
CA ALA A 104 -2.49 -13.72 -11.50
C ALA A 104 -3.72 -14.47 -10.95
N GLU A 105 -3.60 -15.16 -9.82
CA GLU A 105 -4.72 -15.92 -9.23
C GLU A 105 -5.32 -15.31 -7.97
N ASP A 106 -4.83 -14.15 -7.45
CA ASP A 106 -5.09 -13.87 -6.05
C ASP A 106 -5.51 -12.47 -5.62
N THR A 107 -6.27 -11.73 -6.40
CA THR A 107 -7.11 -10.66 -5.80
C THR A 107 -8.14 -11.21 -4.80
N ALA A 108 -8.55 -12.48 -4.95
CA ALA A 108 -9.38 -13.18 -3.95
C ALA A 108 -8.58 -13.66 -2.73
N LYS A 109 -7.27 -13.97 -2.88
CA LYS A 109 -6.43 -14.50 -1.80
C LYS A 109 -5.79 -13.41 -0.94
N SER A 110 -5.58 -12.18 -1.43
CA SER A 110 -5.14 -11.05 -0.59
C SER A 110 -6.14 -10.77 0.53
N ALA A 111 -7.44 -10.81 0.22
CA ALA A 111 -8.50 -10.75 1.23
C ALA A 111 -8.49 -11.97 2.17
N VAL A 112 -8.09 -13.15 1.66
CA VAL A 112 -7.96 -14.40 2.43
C VAL A 112 -6.72 -14.36 3.33
N TYR A 113 -5.59 -13.79 2.87
CA TYR A 113 -4.36 -13.69 3.66
C TYR A 113 -4.52 -12.76 4.86
N VAL A 114 -5.15 -11.62 4.68
CA VAL A 114 -5.54 -10.73 5.81
C VAL A 114 -6.51 -11.45 6.75
N ARG A 115 -7.43 -12.26 6.23
CA ARG A 115 -8.33 -13.08 7.05
C ARG A 115 -7.59 -14.15 7.87
N GLN A 116 -6.61 -14.84 7.28
CA GLN A 116 -5.82 -15.86 7.96
C GLN A 116 -4.93 -15.29 9.07
N LEU A 117 -4.38 -14.09 8.91
CA LEU A 117 -3.62 -13.41 9.97
C LEU A 117 -4.49 -13.06 11.18
N ILE A 118 -5.78 -12.81 10.96
CA ILE A 118 -6.74 -12.49 12.03
C ILE A 118 -7.24 -13.78 12.73
N GLU A 119 -7.28 -14.92 12.02
CA GLU A 119 -7.72 -16.20 12.57
C GLU A 119 -6.70 -16.84 13.53
N HIS A 120 -5.44 -16.38 13.53
CA HIS A 120 -4.35 -16.94 14.33
C HIS A 120 -3.81 -15.96 15.40
N ALA A 121 -4.47 -14.79 15.56
CA ALA A 121 -4.21 -13.80 16.61
C ALA A 121 -5.28 -13.84 17.70
#